data_4dde5704cb9ee7a14b2df27ebf7b4774
#
_entry.id   4dde5704cb9ee7a14b2df27ebf7b4774
#
_cell.length_a   1.000
_cell.length_b   1.000
_cell.length_c   1.000
_cell.angle_alpha   90.00
_cell.angle_beta   90.00
_cell.angle_gamma   90.00
#
_symmetry.space_group_name_H-M   'P 1'
#
loop_
_entity.id
_entity.type
_entity.pdbx_description
1 polymer ?
#
loop_
_entity_poly.entity_id
_entity_poly.type
_entity_poly.pdbx_seq_one_letter_code
_entity_poly.pdbx_strand_id
1 'polypeptide(L)'
;MGIKNKFFLNDSLLIDISTGDITLQGLGEYQEKLKMDERLPKIRKILSITRDANVKFSLKEMFLYVEILKKTTSDTNIRWAILTSTPSVTAFASLIELDKLFQNKVLICSTLETATRFLQIQITESDLQSSDFKQF
;
A
#
# COMPACT_ATOMS: atom_id res chain seq x y z
N MET A 1 8.01 9.80 -9.86
CA MET A 1 7.16 8.96 -9.03
C MET A 1 5.71 9.36 -9.20
N GLY A 2 4.84 8.39 -9.35
CA GLY A 2 3.40 8.64 -9.38
C GLY A 2 2.69 7.73 -8.40
N ILE A 3 1.75 8.28 -7.64
CA ILE A 3 0.84 7.51 -6.80
C ILE A 3 -0.56 7.97 -7.10
N LYS A 4 -1.46 7.02 -7.30
CA LYS A 4 -2.88 7.31 -7.44
C LYS A 4 -3.68 6.33 -6.58
N ASN A 5 -4.83 6.75 -6.09
CA ASN A 5 -5.69 5.88 -5.29
C ASN A 5 -7.17 6.02 -5.62
N LYS A 6 -7.92 5.05 -5.17
CA LYS A 6 -9.37 5.04 -5.26
C LYS A 6 -9.94 4.22 -4.10
N PHE A 7 -11.06 4.66 -3.56
CA PHE A 7 -11.79 3.93 -2.53
C PHE A 7 -12.89 3.09 -3.16
N PHE A 8 -13.06 1.88 -2.63
CA PHE A 8 -14.06 0.90 -3.07
C PHE A 8 -14.84 0.38 -1.86
N LEU A 9 -15.93 -0.35 -2.11
CA LEU A 9 -16.70 -1.06 -1.09
C LEU A 9 -17.11 -0.15 0.08
N ASN A 10 -17.81 0.94 -0.24
CA ASN A 10 -18.25 1.94 0.74
C ASN A 10 -17.11 2.50 1.57
N ASP A 11 -15.98 2.78 0.90
CA ASP A 11 -14.77 3.36 1.48
C ASP A 11 -14.02 2.43 2.45
N SER A 12 -14.38 1.15 2.50
CA SER A 12 -13.67 0.19 3.36
C SER A 12 -12.42 -0.40 2.70
N LEU A 13 -12.30 -0.32 1.38
CA LEU A 13 -11.14 -0.77 0.63
C LEU A 13 -10.46 0.42 -0.04
N LEU A 14 -9.18 0.58 0.23
CA LEU A 14 -8.33 1.53 -0.47
C LEU A 14 -7.42 0.77 -1.42
N ILE A 15 -7.41 1.16 -2.70
CA ILE A 15 -6.43 0.66 -3.67
C ILE A 15 -5.53 1.82 -4.05
N ASP A 16 -4.22 1.66 -3.87
CA ASP A 16 -3.24 2.61 -4.37
C ASP A 16 -2.32 1.95 -5.40
N ILE A 17 -1.92 2.72 -6.39
CA ILE A 17 -1.06 2.26 -7.47
C ILE A 17 0.12 3.21 -7.54
N SER A 18 1.33 2.66 -7.38
CA SER A 18 2.58 3.42 -7.45
C SER A 18 3.33 3.06 -8.72
N THR A 19 3.94 4.06 -9.36
CA THR A 19 4.78 3.89 -10.54
C THR A 19 6.06 4.71 -10.43
N GLY A 20 7.11 4.23 -11.10
CA GLY A 20 8.40 4.92 -11.12
C GLY A 20 9.18 4.76 -9.82
N ASP A 21 10.11 5.67 -9.58
CA ASP A 21 10.98 5.63 -8.41
C ASP A 21 10.26 6.17 -7.19
N ILE A 22 10.12 5.34 -6.16
CA ILE A 22 9.47 5.69 -4.90
C ILE A 22 10.54 6.18 -3.93
N THR A 23 10.38 7.42 -3.44
CA THR A 23 11.27 8.03 -2.46
C THR A 23 10.56 8.15 -1.10
N LEU A 24 11.34 8.25 -0.04
CA LEU A 24 10.80 8.47 1.31
C LEU A 24 9.99 9.76 1.37
N GLN A 25 10.49 10.84 0.76
CA GLN A 25 9.78 12.11 0.71
C GLN A 25 8.42 11.96 0.01
N GLY A 26 8.39 11.31 -1.15
CA GLY A 26 7.16 11.12 -1.90
C GLY A 26 6.12 10.30 -1.17
N LEU A 27 6.53 9.21 -0.50
CA LEU A 27 5.62 8.42 0.32
C LEU A 27 5.13 9.21 1.54
N GLY A 28 6.01 9.99 2.16
CA GLY A 28 5.64 10.83 3.30
C GLY A 28 4.57 11.87 2.91
N GLU A 29 4.73 12.50 1.77
CA GLU A 29 3.74 13.47 1.25
C GLU A 29 2.40 12.80 0.98
N TYR A 30 2.42 11.59 0.40
CA TYR A 30 1.21 10.83 0.16
C TYR A 30 0.50 10.47 1.48
N GLN A 31 1.26 10.02 2.48
CA GLN A 31 0.70 9.68 3.79
C GLN A 31 0.07 10.90 4.47
N GLU A 32 0.69 12.06 4.38
CA GLU A 32 0.12 13.28 4.96
C GLU A 32 -1.20 13.67 4.30
N LYS A 33 -1.29 13.54 2.97
CA LYS A 33 -2.54 13.80 2.26
C LYS A 33 -3.62 12.78 2.61
N LEU A 34 -3.22 11.51 2.76
CA LEU A 34 -4.15 10.44 3.10
C LEU A 34 -4.73 10.62 4.50
N LYS A 35 -3.92 11.09 5.46
CA LYS A 35 -4.39 11.37 6.83
C LYS A 35 -5.50 12.42 6.88
N MET A 36 -5.55 13.31 5.91
CA MET A 36 -6.56 14.37 5.84
C MET A 36 -7.86 13.90 5.18
N ASP A 37 -7.89 12.70 4.65
CA ASP A 37 -9.09 12.15 3.99
C ASP A 37 -10.08 11.65 5.04
N GLU A 38 -11.31 12.13 4.97
CA GLU A 38 -12.38 11.77 5.92
C GLU A 38 -12.73 10.28 5.89
N ARG A 39 -12.40 9.58 4.80
CA ARG A 39 -12.69 8.16 4.62
C ARG A 39 -11.68 7.26 5.30
N LEU A 40 -10.52 7.79 5.73
CA LEU A 40 -9.45 7.00 6.33
C LEU A 40 -9.92 6.09 7.48
N PRO A 41 -10.75 6.55 8.42
CA PRO A 41 -11.20 5.69 9.52
C PRO A 41 -12.07 4.50 9.10
N LYS A 42 -12.62 4.54 7.89
CA LYS A 42 -13.47 3.46 7.36
C LYS A 42 -12.66 2.32 6.73
N ILE A 43 -11.39 2.55 6.43
CA ILE A 43 -10.53 1.56 5.75
C ILE A 43 -10.35 0.34 6.64
N ARG A 44 -10.56 -0.83 6.05
CA ARG A 44 -10.31 -2.14 6.67
C ARG A 44 -9.37 -2.99 5.83
N LYS A 45 -9.23 -2.68 4.55
CA LYS A 45 -8.38 -3.41 3.60
C LYS A 45 -7.64 -2.43 2.72
N ILE A 46 -6.37 -2.71 2.45
CA ILE A 46 -5.55 -1.93 1.52
C ILE A 46 -4.93 -2.89 0.50
N LEU A 47 -5.04 -2.52 -0.76
CA LEU A 47 -4.35 -3.19 -1.86
C LEU A 47 -3.40 -2.19 -2.50
N SER A 48 -2.10 -2.41 -2.33
CA SER A 48 -1.06 -1.57 -2.93
C SER A 48 -0.47 -2.27 -4.14
N ILE A 49 -0.64 -1.67 -5.31
CA ILE A 49 -0.13 -2.17 -6.59
C ILE A 49 1.19 -1.45 -6.88
N THR A 50 2.28 -2.19 -6.90
CA THR A 50 3.63 -1.63 -7.06
C THR A 50 4.42 -2.32 -8.17
N ARG A 51 3.72 -2.96 -9.12
CA ARG A 51 4.36 -3.74 -10.19
C ARG A 51 5.31 -2.93 -11.06
N ASP A 52 5.02 -1.64 -11.24
CA ASP A 52 5.79 -0.74 -12.08
C ASP A 52 6.58 0.29 -11.26
N ALA A 53 6.89 -0.04 -10.01
CA ALA A 53 7.58 0.86 -9.10
C ALA A 53 8.91 0.26 -8.62
N ASN A 54 9.85 1.14 -8.28
CA ASN A 54 11.11 0.79 -7.63
C ASN A 54 11.29 1.64 -6.39
N VAL A 55 11.72 1.03 -5.29
CA VAL A 55 12.01 1.74 -4.05
C VAL A 55 13.44 2.30 -4.11
N LYS A 56 13.58 3.59 -3.89
CA LYS A 56 14.87 4.31 -3.86
C LYS A 56 15.21 4.75 -2.44
N PHE A 57 14.87 3.92 -1.48
CA PHE A 57 15.24 4.15 -0.08
C PHE A 57 16.59 3.54 0.22
N SER A 58 17.37 4.22 1.07
CA SER A 58 18.47 3.54 1.78
C SER A 58 17.87 2.58 2.80
N LEU A 59 18.67 1.64 3.31
CA LEU A 59 18.21 0.74 4.37
C LEU A 59 17.73 1.50 5.59
N LYS A 60 18.45 2.57 5.98
CA LYS A 60 18.06 3.45 7.08
C LYS A 60 16.70 4.08 6.85
N GLU A 61 16.43 4.56 5.64
CA GLU A 61 15.14 5.15 5.28
C GLU A 61 14.02 4.12 5.31
N MET A 62 14.30 2.87 4.91
CA MET A 62 13.32 1.78 5.01
C MET A 62 12.87 1.58 6.46
N PHE A 63 13.81 1.51 7.39
CA PHE A 63 13.50 1.37 8.82
C PHE A 63 12.73 2.58 9.36
N LEU A 64 13.11 3.79 8.94
CA LEU A 64 12.39 5.00 9.34
C LEU A 64 10.93 4.98 8.88
N TYR A 65 10.69 4.54 7.65
CA TYR A 65 9.34 4.47 7.12
C TYR A 65 8.49 3.43 7.84
N VAL A 66 9.06 2.28 8.18
CA VAL A 66 8.36 1.26 8.97
C VAL A 66 7.93 1.83 10.32
N GLU A 67 8.79 2.61 10.98
CA GLU A 67 8.43 3.26 12.26
C GLU A 67 7.29 4.29 12.08
N ILE A 68 7.29 5.03 10.96
CA ILE A 68 6.19 5.95 10.65
C ILE A 68 4.88 5.18 10.46
N LEU A 69 4.91 4.08 9.72
CA LEU A 69 3.73 3.24 9.51
C LEU A 69 3.18 2.70 10.82
N LYS A 70 4.05 2.25 11.73
CA LYS A 70 3.64 1.74 13.04
C LYS A 70 2.86 2.77 13.83
N LYS A 71 3.30 4.04 13.79
CA LYS A 71 2.62 5.12 14.51
C LYS A 71 1.27 5.47 13.91
N THR A 72 1.12 5.34 12.58
CA THR A 72 -0.10 5.74 11.88
C THR A 72 -1.15 4.65 11.80
N THR A 73 -0.76 3.38 12.00
CA THR A 73 -1.64 2.23 11.82
C THR A 73 -1.81 1.38 13.08
N SER A 74 -1.25 1.80 14.22
CA SER A 74 -1.19 0.99 15.44
C SER A 74 -2.54 0.53 15.97
N ASP A 75 -3.59 1.34 15.78
CA ASP A 75 -4.93 1.07 16.32
C ASP A 75 -5.88 0.44 15.31
N THR A 76 -5.39 0.06 14.14
CA THR A 76 -6.26 -0.39 13.07
C THR A 76 -6.15 -1.89 12.83
N ASN A 77 -7.31 -2.52 12.58
CA ASN A 77 -7.38 -3.91 12.20
C ASN A 77 -7.45 -4.02 10.67
N ILE A 78 -6.41 -3.49 10.02
CA ILE A 78 -6.31 -3.42 8.56
C ILE A 78 -5.57 -4.65 8.04
N ARG A 79 -6.09 -5.26 6.96
CA ARG A 79 -5.36 -6.24 6.15
C ARG A 79 -4.81 -5.53 4.93
N TRP A 80 -3.55 -5.78 4.63
CA TRP A 80 -2.84 -5.08 3.58
C TRP A 80 -2.13 -6.07 2.66
N ALA A 81 -2.47 -6.07 1.38
CA ALA A 81 -1.78 -6.84 0.36
C ALA A 81 -0.91 -5.91 -0.48
N ILE A 82 0.35 -6.28 -0.67
CA ILE A 82 1.31 -5.54 -1.49
C ILE A 82 1.63 -6.40 -2.72
N LEU A 83 1.16 -5.98 -3.87
CA LEU A 83 1.40 -6.65 -5.14
C LEU A 83 2.64 -6.04 -5.79
N THR A 84 3.69 -6.83 -5.91
CA THR A 84 4.98 -6.38 -6.43
C THR A 84 5.56 -7.36 -7.43
N SER A 85 6.43 -6.86 -8.32
CA SER A 85 7.23 -7.66 -9.23
C SER A 85 8.70 -7.23 -9.24
N THR A 86 9.09 -6.30 -8.36
CA THR A 86 10.45 -5.76 -8.33
C THR A 86 11.16 -6.14 -7.04
N PRO A 87 12.47 -6.50 -7.10
CA PRO A 87 13.23 -6.88 -5.90
C PRO A 87 13.31 -5.78 -4.84
N SER A 88 13.42 -4.52 -5.26
CA SER A 88 13.56 -3.41 -4.30
C SER A 88 12.28 -3.21 -3.48
N VAL A 89 11.12 -3.31 -4.10
CA VAL A 89 9.84 -3.22 -3.38
C VAL A 89 9.65 -4.43 -2.49
N THR A 90 9.99 -5.62 -2.98
CA THR A 90 9.89 -6.86 -2.19
C THR A 90 10.74 -6.77 -0.94
N ALA A 91 11.98 -6.28 -1.04
CA ALA A 91 12.88 -6.11 0.10
C ALA A 91 12.30 -5.14 1.13
N PHE A 92 11.79 -4.00 0.68
CA PHE A 92 11.15 -3.02 1.57
C PHE A 92 9.90 -3.60 2.25
N ALA A 93 9.00 -4.20 1.46
CA ALA A 93 7.77 -4.77 1.97
C ALA A 93 8.02 -5.91 2.97
N SER A 94 9.10 -6.68 2.79
CA SER A 94 9.50 -7.73 3.74
C SER A 94 9.79 -7.18 5.13
N LEU A 95 10.36 -5.99 5.24
CA LEU A 95 10.59 -5.35 6.54
C LEU A 95 9.27 -5.03 7.24
N ILE A 96 8.26 -4.64 6.49
CA ILE A 96 6.92 -4.40 7.03
C ILE A 96 6.31 -5.71 7.51
N GLU A 97 6.34 -6.75 6.67
CA GLU A 97 5.75 -8.06 6.98
C GLU A 97 6.36 -8.71 8.21
N LEU A 98 7.67 -8.53 8.43
CA LEU A 98 8.39 -9.12 9.55
C LEU A 98 8.15 -8.39 10.87
N ASP A 99 7.64 -7.18 10.86
CA ASP A 99 7.36 -6.44 12.09
C ASP A 99 6.18 -7.06 12.83
N LYS A 100 6.31 -7.20 14.15
CA LYS A 100 5.29 -7.85 14.98
C LYS A 100 3.93 -7.18 14.89
N LEU A 101 3.89 -5.86 14.71
CA LEU A 101 2.64 -5.11 14.61
C LEU A 101 1.84 -5.51 13.37
N PHE A 102 2.54 -5.86 12.28
CA PHE A 102 1.92 -6.22 11.00
C PHE A 102 1.81 -7.74 10.78
N GLN A 103 2.21 -8.53 11.77
CA GLN A 103 2.19 -9.99 11.64
C GLN A 103 0.78 -10.49 11.32
N ASN A 104 0.66 -11.33 10.28
CA ASN A 104 -0.60 -11.85 9.75
C ASN A 104 -1.57 -10.82 9.17
N LYS A 105 -1.16 -9.55 9.11
CA LYS A 105 -1.97 -8.47 8.54
C LYS A 105 -1.48 -8.02 7.17
N VAL A 106 -0.25 -8.31 6.81
CA VAL A 106 0.39 -7.90 5.57
C VAL A 106 0.79 -9.12 4.76
N LEU A 107 0.43 -9.15 3.48
CA LEU A 107 0.86 -10.17 2.54
C LEU A 107 1.59 -9.52 1.37
N ILE A 108 2.76 -10.05 1.03
CA ILE A 108 3.47 -9.70 -0.20
C ILE A 108 3.18 -10.78 -1.23
N CYS A 109 2.77 -10.39 -2.42
CA CYS A 109 2.42 -11.33 -3.48
C CYS A 109 2.79 -10.79 -4.85
N SER A 110 2.78 -11.67 -5.86
CA SER A 110 3.13 -11.32 -7.23
C SER A 110 1.95 -11.37 -8.21
N THR A 111 0.77 -11.80 -7.76
CA THR A 111 -0.43 -11.88 -8.61
C THR A 111 -1.62 -11.20 -7.95
N LEU A 112 -2.46 -10.61 -8.79
CA LEU A 112 -3.69 -9.99 -8.32
C LEU A 112 -4.62 -11.03 -7.68
N GLU A 113 -4.67 -12.24 -8.23
CA GLU A 113 -5.48 -13.32 -7.68
C GLU A 113 -5.13 -13.62 -6.23
N THR A 114 -3.84 -13.75 -5.91
CA THR A 114 -3.39 -14.02 -4.53
C THR A 114 -3.76 -12.87 -3.61
N ALA A 115 -3.56 -11.63 -4.06
CA ALA A 115 -3.90 -10.44 -3.28
C ALA A 115 -5.39 -10.37 -2.96
N THR A 116 -6.23 -10.56 -3.97
CA THR A 116 -7.69 -10.47 -3.80
C THR A 116 -8.23 -11.60 -2.92
N ARG A 117 -7.64 -12.79 -3.01
CA ARG A 117 -7.99 -13.91 -2.14
C ARG A 117 -7.65 -13.61 -0.68
N PHE A 118 -6.47 -13.07 -0.42
CA PHE A 118 -6.05 -12.69 0.93
C PHE A 118 -6.98 -11.63 1.54
N LEU A 119 -7.36 -10.65 0.74
CA LEU A 119 -8.23 -9.55 1.19
C LEU A 119 -9.72 -9.94 1.15
N GLN A 120 -10.07 -11.06 0.53
CA GLN A 120 -11.47 -11.49 0.34
C GLN A 120 -12.29 -10.44 -0.40
N ILE A 121 -11.75 -9.99 -1.54
CA ILE A 121 -12.39 -8.98 -2.40
C ILE A 121 -12.46 -9.48 -3.84
N GLN A 122 -13.29 -8.81 -4.65
CA GLN A 122 -13.42 -9.07 -6.08
C GLN A 122 -12.99 -7.83 -6.85
N ILE A 123 -11.72 -7.82 -7.26
CA ILE A 123 -11.13 -6.73 -8.05
C ILE A 123 -10.46 -7.37 -9.26
N THR A 124 -10.69 -6.78 -10.43
CA THR A 124 -10.11 -7.24 -11.70
C THR A 124 -9.08 -6.25 -12.22
N GLU A 125 -8.27 -6.68 -13.20
CA GLU A 125 -7.34 -5.76 -13.87
C GLU A 125 -8.07 -4.57 -14.49
N SER A 126 -9.29 -4.77 -14.99
CA SER A 126 -10.11 -3.70 -15.53
C SER A 126 -10.42 -2.62 -14.48
N ASP A 127 -10.70 -3.03 -13.24
CA ASP A 127 -10.95 -2.09 -12.15
C ASP A 127 -9.73 -1.21 -11.87
N LEU A 128 -8.52 -1.75 -12.04
CA LEU A 128 -7.28 -1.01 -11.81
C LEU A 128 -6.97 0.02 -12.92
N GLN A 129 -7.63 -0.11 -14.07
CA GLN A 129 -7.44 0.79 -15.21
C GLN A 129 -8.47 1.92 -15.26
N SER A 130 -9.32 2.02 -14.27
CA SER A 130 -10.35 3.06 -14.18
C SER A 130 -9.71 4.46 -14.19
N SER A 131 -10.34 5.40 -14.89
CA SER A 131 -9.92 6.81 -14.90
C SER A 131 -10.29 7.57 -13.61
N ASP A 132 -11.02 6.92 -12.70
CA ASP A 132 -11.52 7.56 -11.47
C ASP A 132 -10.47 7.59 -10.34
N PHE A 133 -9.27 7.04 -10.56
CA PHE A 133 -8.20 7.13 -9.58
C PHE A 133 -7.72 8.57 -9.45
N LYS A 134 -7.60 9.02 -8.20
CA LYS A 134 -7.09 10.35 -7.89
C LYS A 134 -5.56 10.32 -7.88
N GLN A 135 -4.93 11.25 -8.61
CA GLN A 135 -3.48 11.41 -8.64
C GLN A 135 -2.97 12.22 -7.44
N PHE A 136 -1.82 11.83 -6.97
CA PHE A 136 -1.12 12.50 -5.87
C PHE A 136 0.28 12.98 -6.27
#